data_64658c001aa318564a6f1d64292fd695
#
_entry.id   64658c001aa318564a6f1d64292fd695
#
_cell.length_a   1.000
_cell.length_b   1.000
_cell.length_c   1.000
_cell.angle_alpha   90.00
_cell.angle_beta   90.00
_cell.angle_gamma   90.00
#
_symmetry.space_group_name_H-M   'P 1'
#
loop_
_entity.id
_entity.type
_entity.pdbx_description
1 polymer ?
#
loop_
_entity_poly.entity_id
_entity_poly.type
_entity_poly.pdbx_seq_one_letter_code
_entity_poly.pdbx_strand_id
1 'polypeptide(L)'
;MYKRQALRNWLPYKKEIVNTDNGDADGFFINNDYPIKVLAMLPEGLSLWFGSKEVIPNSTLSLGELPKTIESNEGVIFYSEQITTKSATLETLIKLKELGVDSNRILLITAICSNKGLNEIAKLFPNQVIYTSCIDEEDEKTPLLVPGIGNPLSRLSTIFQDKN
;
A
#
# COMPACT_ATOMS: atom_id res chain seq x y z
N MET A 1 -12.09 -2.04 6.62
CA MET A 1 -12.33 -0.64 7.08
C MET A 1 -11.13 0.27 6.82
N TYR A 2 -9.92 -0.08 7.25
CA TYR A 2 -8.71 0.77 7.11
C TYR A 2 -8.31 1.15 5.67
N LYS A 3 -8.47 0.26 4.68
CA LYS A 3 -8.08 0.54 3.28
C LYS A 3 -8.88 1.69 2.67
N ARG A 4 -10.20 1.76 2.92
CA ARG A 4 -11.05 2.88 2.46
C ARG A 4 -10.65 4.20 3.12
N GLN A 5 -10.27 4.16 4.39
CA GLN A 5 -9.82 5.34 5.12
C GLN A 5 -8.48 5.84 4.59
N ALA A 6 -7.53 4.94 4.29
CA ALA A 6 -6.26 5.29 3.68
C ALA A 6 -6.44 5.99 2.34
N LEU A 7 -7.29 5.44 1.46
CA LEU A 7 -7.61 6.06 0.17
C LEU A 7 -8.31 7.41 0.36
N ARG A 8 -9.27 7.50 1.27
CA ARG A 8 -9.98 8.75 1.57
C ARG A 8 -9.05 9.87 2.01
N ASN A 9 -8.01 9.56 2.76
CA ASN A 9 -7.06 10.56 3.25
C ASN A 9 -6.01 10.97 2.22
N TRP A 10 -5.88 10.21 1.14
CA TRP A 10 -4.80 10.37 0.16
C TRP A 10 -5.28 10.83 -1.21
N LEU A 11 -6.44 10.32 -1.68
CA LEU A 11 -7.00 10.70 -2.99
C LEU A 11 -7.56 12.12 -2.97
N PRO A 12 -7.44 12.85 -4.09
CA PRO A 12 -8.06 14.15 -4.22
C PRO A 12 -9.59 14.04 -4.17
N TYR A 13 -10.21 15.07 -3.62
CA TYR A 13 -11.66 15.21 -3.62
C TYR A 13 -12.13 16.03 -4.80
N LYS A 14 -13.30 15.70 -5.33
CA LYS A 14 -14.09 16.59 -6.16
C LYS A 14 -15.32 17.06 -5.40
N LYS A 15 -15.67 18.33 -5.60
CA LYS A 15 -16.88 18.94 -5.04
C LYS A 15 -17.99 18.78 -6.06
N GLU A 16 -19.12 18.24 -5.64
CA GLU A 16 -20.33 18.11 -6.46
C GLU A 16 -21.53 18.59 -5.65
N ILE A 17 -22.51 19.16 -6.35
CA ILE A 17 -23.79 19.54 -5.71
C ILE A 17 -24.62 18.26 -5.54
N VAL A 18 -25.07 18.02 -4.33
CA VAL A 18 -25.97 16.91 -3.98
C VAL A 18 -27.35 17.49 -3.72
N ASN A 19 -28.33 17.03 -4.47
CA ASN A 19 -29.72 17.35 -4.23
C ASN A 19 -30.23 16.53 -3.03
N THR A 20 -30.77 17.20 -2.04
CA THR A 20 -31.35 16.58 -0.83
C THR A 20 -32.81 17.00 -0.69
N ASP A 21 -33.58 16.32 0.16
CA ASP A 21 -34.99 16.63 0.41
C ASP A 21 -35.22 18.06 0.92
N ASN A 22 -34.19 18.70 1.46
CA ASN A 22 -34.23 20.05 2.00
C ASN A 22 -33.50 21.10 1.15
N GLY A 23 -33.10 20.75 -0.08
CA GLY A 23 -32.38 21.62 -1.01
C GLY A 23 -31.00 21.11 -1.37
N ASP A 24 -30.29 21.88 -2.18
CA ASP A 24 -28.97 21.54 -2.67
C ASP A 24 -27.91 21.75 -1.60
N ALA A 25 -26.98 20.82 -1.50
CA ALA A 25 -25.84 20.86 -0.56
C ALA A 25 -24.52 20.53 -1.27
N ASP A 26 -23.41 21.08 -0.76
CA ASP A 26 -22.09 20.72 -1.22
C ASP A 26 -21.71 19.32 -0.74
N GLY A 27 -21.49 18.39 -1.67
CA GLY A 27 -20.95 17.06 -1.40
C GLY A 27 -19.47 16.97 -1.77
N PHE A 28 -18.68 16.25 -0.96
CA PHE A 28 -17.28 15.96 -1.24
C PHE A 28 -17.10 14.48 -1.53
N PHE A 29 -16.68 14.15 -2.73
CA PHE A 29 -16.50 12.79 -3.20
C PHE A 29 -15.03 12.51 -3.52
N ILE A 30 -14.60 11.27 -3.34
CA ILE A 30 -13.28 10.85 -3.83
C ILE A 30 -13.30 10.96 -5.37
N ASN A 31 -12.27 11.57 -5.92
CA ASN A 31 -12.12 11.61 -7.37
C ASN A 31 -11.76 10.23 -7.92
N ASN A 32 -12.75 9.50 -8.38
CA ASN A 32 -12.58 8.15 -8.94
C ASN A 32 -11.88 8.14 -10.31
N ASP A 33 -11.74 9.31 -10.95
CA ASP A 33 -11.04 9.44 -12.22
C ASP A 33 -9.54 9.65 -12.05
N TYR A 34 -9.08 9.82 -10.80
CA TYR A 34 -7.65 9.96 -10.51
C TYR A 34 -6.90 8.67 -10.85
N PRO A 35 -5.92 8.72 -11.76
CA PRO A 35 -5.24 7.51 -12.20
C PRO A 35 -4.33 6.97 -11.10
N ILE A 36 -4.41 5.67 -10.87
CA ILE A 36 -3.65 4.98 -9.83
C ILE A 36 -2.84 3.84 -10.44
N LYS A 37 -1.54 3.84 -10.17
CA LYS A 37 -0.66 2.71 -10.40
C LYS A 37 -0.55 1.88 -9.13
N VAL A 38 -0.96 0.62 -9.20
CA VAL A 38 -0.78 -0.32 -8.10
C VAL A 38 0.49 -1.12 -8.36
N LEU A 39 1.40 -1.11 -7.40
CA LEU A 39 2.58 -1.98 -7.38
C LEU A 39 2.35 -3.07 -6.34
N ALA A 40 2.34 -4.31 -6.77
CA ALA A 40 2.28 -5.47 -5.90
C ALA A 40 3.51 -6.35 -6.17
N MET A 41 4.48 -6.28 -5.26
CA MET A 41 5.68 -7.12 -5.37
C MET A 41 5.30 -8.58 -5.14
N LEU A 42 5.76 -9.45 -6.03
CA LEU A 42 5.47 -10.88 -5.93
C LEU A 42 6.44 -11.58 -4.98
N PRO A 43 5.94 -12.61 -4.30
CA PRO A 43 4.54 -13.08 -4.28
C PRO A 43 3.65 -12.33 -3.29
N GLU A 44 4.22 -11.56 -2.42
CA GLU A 44 3.69 -11.13 -1.13
C GLU A 44 2.67 -9.99 -1.24
N GLY A 45 2.91 -9.00 -2.11
CA GLY A 45 1.99 -7.87 -2.28
C GLY A 45 0.67 -8.23 -2.97
N LEU A 46 0.64 -9.37 -3.67
CA LEU A 46 -0.53 -9.82 -4.42
C LEU A 46 -1.74 -10.09 -3.51
N SER A 47 -1.52 -10.67 -2.34
CA SER A 47 -2.58 -10.93 -1.34
C SER A 47 -3.27 -9.65 -0.88
N LEU A 48 -2.47 -8.60 -0.63
CA LEU A 48 -3.00 -7.30 -0.22
C LEU A 48 -3.79 -6.64 -1.34
N TRP A 49 -3.31 -6.74 -2.58
CA TRP A 49 -4.04 -6.22 -3.73
C TRP A 49 -5.37 -6.94 -3.94
N PHE A 50 -5.42 -8.28 -3.92
CA PHE A 50 -6.67 -9.03 -4.06
C PHE A 50 -7.73 -8.59 -3.05
N GLY A 51 -7.33 -8.34 -1.80
CA GLY A 51 -8.24 -7.86 -0.78
C GLY A 51 -8.64 -6.38 -0.90
N SER A 52 -8.11 -5.65 -1.87
CA SER A 52 -8.35 -4.20 -2.03
C SER A 52 -8.88 -3.79 -3.40
N LYS A 53 -8.77 -4.64 -4.41
CA LYS A 53 -9.09 -4.32 -5.82
C LYS A 53 -10.49 -3.70 -6.02
N GLU A 54 -11.47 -4.12 -5.22
CA GLU A 54 -12.85 -3.62 -5.32
C GLU A 54 -13.04 -2.21 -4.73
N VAL A 55 -12.07 -1.72 -3.96
CA VAL A 55 -12.16 -0.39 -3.31
C VAL A 55 -11.20 0.62 -3.93
N ILE A 56 -10.35 0.22 -4.88
CA ILE A 56 -9.42 1.10 -5.57
C ILE A 56 -10.04 1.48 -6.91
N PRO A 57 -10.41 2.77 -7.10
CA PRO A 57 -10.95 3.22 -8.37
C PRO A 57 -9.84 3.31 -9.42
N ASN A 58 -10.20 3.23 -10.69
CA ASN A 58 -9.39 3.55 -11.88
C ASN A 58 -7.90 3.20 -11.75
N SER A 59 -7.59 1.94 -11.45
CA SER A 59 -6.22 1.50 -11.19
C SER A 59 -5.68 0.55 -12.26
N THR A 60 -4.39 0.68 -12.54
CA THR A 60 -3.61 -0.28 -13.32
C THR A 60 -2.65 -1.03 -12.40
N LEU A 61 -2.50 -2.33 -12.61
CA LEU A 61 -1.67 -3.20 -11.77
C LEU A 61 -0.34 -3.51 -12.44
N SER A 62 0.75 -3.35 -11.67
CA SER A 62 2.09 -3.85 -12.00
C SER A 62 2.46 -4.94 -11.00
N LEU A 63 2.77 -6.14 -11.50
CA LEU A 63 3.08 -7.31 -10.70
C LEU A 63 4.56 -7.66 -10.78
N GLY A 64 5.23 -7.71 -9.63
CA GLY A 64 6.61 -8.19 -9.50
C GLY A 64 7.68 -7.26 -10.06
N GLU A 65 7.34 -6.37 -10.96
CA GLU A 65 8.28 -5.44 -11.60
C GLU A 65 7.78 -4.00 -11.51
N LEU A 66 8.74 -3.08 -11.43
CA LEU A 66 8.43 -1.66 -11.54
C LEU A 66 8.08 -1.31 -12.99
N PRO A 67 7.08 -0.47 -13.21
CA PRO A 67 6.80 0.06 -14.54
C PRO A 67 7.98 0.91 -15.03
N LYS A 68 8.16 0.97 -16.35
CA LYS A 68 9.24 1.79 -16.94
C LYS A 68 9.00 3.29 -16.75
N THR A 69 7.76 3.69 -16.68
CA THR A 69 7.34 5.09 -16.49
C THR A 69 6.12 5.17 -15.59
N ILE A 70 6.02 6.26 -14.87
CA ILE A 70 4.85 6.63 -14.06
C ILE A 70 4.53 8.09 -14.41
N GLU A 71 3.30 8.34 -14.86
CA GLU A 71 2.89 9.67 -15.27
C GLU A 71 2.88 10.65 -14.08
N SER A 72 3.14 11.92 -14.34
CA SER A 72 3.24 12.93 -13.28
C SER A 72 1.93 13.14 -12.50
N ASN A 73 0.79 12.78 -13.09
CA ASN A 73 -0.54 12.86 -12.50
C ASN A 73 -1.02 11.52 -11.89
N GLU A 74 -0.25 10.44 -11.97
CA GLU A 74 -0.61 9.17 -11.35
C GLU A 74 -0.21 9.13 -9.87
N GLY A 75 -1.11 8.59 -9.03
CA GLY A 75 -0.76 8.14 -7.69
C GLY A 75 -0.25 6.70 -7.70
N VAL A 76 0.59 6.36 -6.74
CA VAL A 76 1.14 5.01 -6.61
C VAL A 76 0.66 4.38 -5.31
N ILE A 77 0.01 3.24 -5.39
CA ILE A 77 -0.24 2.38 -4.23
C ILE A 77 0.77 1.26 -4.27
N PHE A 78 1.63 1.22 -3.26
CA PHE A 78 2.66 0.19 -3.15
C PHE A 78 2.30 -0.79 -2.04
N TYR A 79 2.09 -2.06 -2.40
CA TYR A 79 1.84 -3.15 -1.47
C TYR A 79 3.12 -3.89 -1.14
N SER A 80 3.53 -3.81 0.12
CA SER A 80 4.58 -4.62 0.73
C SER A 80 3.95 -5.45 1.85
N GLU A 81 4.17 -6.74 1.89
CA GLU A 81 3.57 -7.59 2.90
C GLU A 81 4.18 -7.35 4.28
N GLN A 82 5.50 -7.26 4.33
CA GLN A 82 6.26 -6.99 5.54
C GLN A 82 7.36 -5.95 5.29
N ILE A 83 7.54 -5.03 6.24
CA ILE A 83 8.64 -4.07 6.20
C ILE A 83 9.63 -4.41 7.32
N THR A 84 10.80 -4.90 6.92
CA THR A 84 11.94 -5.18 7.78
C THR A 84 13.19 -4.49 7.24
N THR A 85 14.29 -4.53 7.99
CA THR A 85 15.59 -4.02 7.52
C THR A 85 16.11 -4.72 6.27
N LYS A 86 15.61 -5.92 5.96
CA LYS A 86 16.01 -6.73 4.78
C LYS A 86 14.93 -6.81 3.70
N SER A 87 13.79 -6.12 3.88
CA SER A 87 12.74 -6.10 2.86
C SER A 87 13.16 -5.24 1.66
N ALA A 88 12.70 -5.62 0.47
CA ALA A 88 12.95 -4.85 -0.76
C ALA A 88 12.19 -3.51 -0.81
N THR A 89 11.44 -3.17 0.24
CA THR A 89 10.57 -1.99 0.29
C THR A 89 11.35 -0.70 0.11
N LEU A 90 12.48 -0.55 0.84
CA LEU A 90 13.31 0.64 0.76
C LEU A 90 13.93 0.81 -0.65
N GLU A 91 14.44 -0.27 -1.21
CA GLU A 91 15.00 -0.27 -2.57
C GLU A 91 13.94 0.11 -3.61
N THR A 92 12.72 -0.40 -3.45
CA THR A 92 11.59 -0.06 -4.33
C THR A 92 11.21 1.43 -4.22
N LEU A 93 11.19 1.99 -3.02
CA LEU A 93 10.95 3.43 -2.82
C LEU A 93 12.04 4.30 -3.47
N ILE A 94 13.31 3.88 -3.39
CA ILE A 94 14.41 4.58 -4.06
C ILE A 94 14.19 4.58 -5.58
N LYS A 95 13.88 3.43 -6.17
CA LYS A 95 13.59 3.32 -7.60
C LYS A 95 12.38 4.14 -8.03
N LEU A 96 11.32 4.21 -7.21
CA LEU A 96 10.17 5.08 -7.48
C LEU A 96 10.56 6.56 -7.49
N LYS A 97 11.43 6.98 -6.57
CA LYS A 97 11.97 8.34 -6.54
C LYS A 97 12.81 8.64 -7.78
N GLU A 98 13.62 7.69 -8.25
CA GLU A 98 14.39 7.81 -9.49
C GLU A 98 13.49 7.95 -10.72
N LEU A 99 12.30 7.35 -10.71
CA LEU A 99 11.25 7.53 -11.71
C LEU A 99 10.48 8.86 -11.56
N GLY A 100 10.86 9.74 -10.62
CA GLY A 100 10.23 11.05 -10.41
C GLY A 100 8.94 10.99 -9.58
N VAL A 101 8.74 9.94 -8.79
CA VAL A 101 7.56 9.83 -7.91
C VAL A 101 7.90 10.34 -6.52
N ASP A 102 7.29 11.44 -6.12
CA ASP A 102 7.43 11.99 -4.77
C ASP A 102 6.68 11.17 -3.72
N SER A 103 7.14 11.21 -2.46
CA SER A 103 6.55 10.47 -1.35
C SER A 103 5.07 10.76 -1.11
N ASN A 104 4.61 11.99 -1.38
CA ASN A 104 3.20 12.37 -1.24
C ASN A 104 2.28 11.71 -2.28
N ARG A 105 2.86 11.23 -3.40
CA ARG A 105 2.17 10.47 -4.43
C ARG A 105 2.20 8.96 -4.19
N ILE A 106 2.92 8.50 -3.15
CA ILE A 106 3.05 7.09 -2.81
C ILE A 106 2.25 6.79 -1.54
N LEU A 107 1.31 5.87 -1.65
CA LEU A 107 0.61 5.26 -0.52
C LEU A 107 1.22 3.87 -0.29
N LEU A 108 2.05 3.74 0.74
CA LEU A 108 2.65 2.46 1.12
C LEU A 108 1.74 1.73 2.10
N ILE A 109 1.35 0.52 1.75
CA ILE A 109 0.48 -0.32 2.56
C ILE A 109 1.19 -1.64 2.83
N THR A 110 1.29 -1.99 4.11
CA THR A 110 1.87 -3.24 4.56
C THR A 110 0.97 -3.97 5.55
N ALA A 111 1.09 -5.29 5.64
CA ALA A 111 0.40 -6.05 6.67
C ALA A 111 1.04 -5.81 8.04
N ILE A 112 2.37 -5.82 8.10
CA ILE A 112 3.14 -5.74 9.34
C ILE A 112 4.51 -5.10 9.07
N CYS A 113 5.07 -4.44 10.06
CA CYS A 113 6.39 -3.83 9.94
C CYS A 113 7.17 -3.89 11.25
N SER A 114 8.49 -3.67 11.18
CA SER A 114 9.33 -3.46 12.35
C SER A 114 9.66 -1.98 12.55
N ASN A 115 9.90 -1.59 13.80
CA ASN A 115 10.43 -0.26 14.10
C ASN A 115 11.77 0.00 13.39
N LYS A 116 12.63 -1.02 13.30
CA LYS A 116 13.92 -0.92 12.60
C LYS A 116 13.72 -0.62 11.11
N GLY A 117 12.85 -1.38 10.42
CA GLY A 117 12.54 -1.18 9.02
C GLY A 117 11.88 0.18 8.74
N LEU A 118 10.96 0.61 9.61
CA LEU A 118 10.34 1.95 9.50
C LEU A 118 11.38 3.06 9.65
N ASN A 119 12.31 2.93 10.61
CA ASN A 119 13.36 3.92 10.81
C ASN A 119 14.32 4.03 9.62
N GLU A 120 14.62 2.94 8.93
CA GLU A 120 15.42 2.99 7.70
C GLU A 120 14.70 3.73 6.57
N ILE A 121 13.42 3.49 6.41
CA ILE A 121 12.61 4.25 5.43
C ILE A 121 12.57 5.73 5.82
N ALA A 122 12.30 6.06 7.09
CA ALA A 122 12.18 7.43 7.56
C ALA A 122 13.45 8.27 7.37
N LYS A 123 14.64 7.66 7.40
CA LYS A 123 15.91 8.36 7.14
C LYS A 123 15.99 8.96 5.73
N LEU A 124 15.46 8.28 4.72
CA LEU A 124 15.51 8.71 3.32
C LEU A 124 14.19 9.30 2.83
N PHE A 125 13.09 8.91 3.45
CA PHE A 125 11.72 9.28 3.09
C PHE A 125 10.95 9.74 4.35
N PRO A 126 11.31 10.86 4.98
CA PRO A 126 10.72 11.30 6.26
C PRO A 126 9.22 11.61 6.17
N ASN A 127 8.73 11.94 4.98
CA ASN A 127 7.32 12.27 4.73
C ASN A 127 6.52 11.10 4.14
N GLN A 128 7.09 9.88 4.08
CA GLN A 128 6.39 8.73 3.52
C GLN A 128 5.26 8.29 4.45
N VAL A 129 4.04 8.31 3.93
CA VAL A 129 2.88 7.77 4.64
C VAL A 129 2.84 6.26 4.48
N ILE A 130 2.78 5.55 5.61
CA ILE A 130 2.75 4.09 5.68
C ILE A 130 1.53 3.66 6.48
N TYR A 131 0.71 2.79 5.89
CA TYR A 131 -0.40 2.14 6.60
C TYR A 131 -0.03 0.69 6.91
N THR A 132 -0.05 0.35 8.18
CA THR A 132 0.23 -1.00 8.68
C THR A 132 -0.85 -1.46 9.66
N SER A 133 -1.01 -2.78 9.82
CA SER A 133 -1.91 -3.35 10.84
C SER A 133 -1.27 -3.35 12.21
N CYS A 134 0.02 -3.66 12.28
CA CYS A 134 0.77 -3.70 13.53
C CYS A 134 2.27 -3.47 13.30
N ILE A 135 2.96 -3.21 14.40
CA ILE A 135 4.40 -3.05 14.45
C ILE A 135 4.90 -4.11 15.44
N ASP A 136 5.78 -5.00 14.98
CA ASP A 136 6.37 -6.07 15.74
C ASP A 136 7.89 -5.92 15.84
N GLU A 137 8.50 -6.64 16.75
CA GLU A 137 9.95 -6.66 16.88
C GLU A 137 10.59 -7.49 15.76
N GLU A 138 11.74 -7.04 15.27
CA GLU A 138 12.54 -7.80 14.32
C GLU A 138 13.56 -8.65 15.07
N ASP A 139 13.55 -9.96 14.82
CA ASP A 139 14.49 -10.89 15.43
C ASP A 139 15.93 -10.50 15.05
N GLU A 140 16.85 -10.60 16.00
CA GLU A 140 18.24 -10.18 15.78
C GLU A 140 19.01 -11.09 14.83
N LYS A 141 18.64 -12.36 14.74
CA LYS A 141 19.33 -13.39 13.96
C LYS A 141 18.72 -13.61 12.60
N THR A 142 17.42 -13.39 12.48
CA THR A 142 16.65 -13.62 11.25
C THR A 142 15.88 -12.35 10.88
N PRO A 143 15.51 -12.12 9.60
CA PRO A 143 14.68 -11.00 9.21
C PRO A 143 13.19 -11.23 9.51
N LEU A 144 12.89 -12.09 10.47
CA LEU A 144 11.52 -12.43 10.85
C LEU A 144 11.00 -11.45 11.90
N LEU A 145 9.72 -11.17 11.82
CA LEU A 145 9.00 -10.40 12.83
C LEU A 145 8.47 -11.32 13.92
N VAL A 146 8.54 -10.86 15.17
CA VAL A 146 8.13 -11.62 16.36
C VAL A 146 7.14 -10.78 17.17
N PRO A 147 5.90 -11.26 17.39
CA PRO A 147 5.33 -12.56 17.02
C PRO A 147 5.12 -12.75 15.51
N GLY A 148 4.99 -11.68 14.74
CA GLY A 148 4.85 -11.72 13.29
C GLY A 148 3.58 -12.44 12.79
N ILE A 149 3.52 -12.61 11.47
CA ILE A 149 2.43 -13.37 10.81
C ILE A 149 2.94 -14.69 10.21
N GLY A 150 4.20 -15.04 10.46
CA GLY A 150 4.86 -16.22 9.86
C GLY A 150 5.05 -16.02 8.34
N ASN A 151 5.06 -17.14 7.61
CA ASN A 151 5.06 -17.10 6.15
C ASN A 151 3.63 -17.10 5.62
N PRO A 152 3.12 -15.98 5.05
CA PRO A 152 1.74 -15.87 4.60
C PRO A 152 1.39 -16.85 3.49
N LEU A 153 2.32 -17.10 2.56
CA LEU A 153 2.09 -18.06 1.47
C LEU A 153 1.88 -19.47 2.00
N SER A 154 2.71 -19.90 2.96
CA SER A 154 2.55 -21.20 3.61
C SER A 154 1.20 -21.29 4.32
N ARG A 155 0.78 -20.23 5.02
CA ARG A 155 -0.51 -20.18 5.72
C ARG A 155 -1.69 -20.22 4.77
N LEU A 156 -1.63 -19.51 3.65
CA LEU A 156 -2.67 -19.54 2.62
C LEU A 156 -2.76 -20.90 1.92
N SER A 157 -1.63 -21.58 1.67
CA SER A 157 -1.62 -22.91 1.06
C SER A 157 -2.13 -23.99 2.00
N THR A 158 -1.90 -23.88 3.31
CA THR A 158 -2.33 -24.87 4.31
C THR A 158 -3.85 -24.90 4.50
N ILE A 159 -4.54 -23.78 4.30
CA ILE A 159 -6.01 -23.71 4.38
C ILE A 159 -6.69 -24.65 3.37
N PHE A 160 -6.01 -25.03 2.30
CA PHE A 160 -6.53 -25.96 1.29
C PHE A 160 -6.17 -27.42 1.53
N GLN A 161 -5.26 -27.72 2.48
CA GLN A 161 -4.79 -29.10 2.75
C GLN A 161 -5.54 -29.79 3.91
N ASP A 162 -6.15 -29.04 4.83
CA ASP A 162 -6.82 -29.61 6.02
C ASP A 162 -8.29 -30.01 5.81
N LYS A 163 -8.70 -30.34 4.60
CA LYS A 163 -10.05 -30.84 4.28
C LYS A 163 -10.06 -32.27 3.68
N ASN A 164 -9.10 -33.12 4.09
CA ASN A 164 -9.15 -34.54 3.80
C ASN A 164 -9.16 -35.36 5.09
#